data_dac67ec4e3ec79c2a152b89234a2afef
#
_entry.id   dac67ec4e3ec79c2a152b89234a2afef
#
_cell.length_a   1.000
_cell.length_b   1.000
_cell.length_c   1.000
_cell.angle_alpha   90.00
_cell.angle_beta   90.00
_cell.angle_gamma   90.00
#
_symmetry.space_group_name_H-M   'P 1'
#
loop_
_entity.id
_entity.type
_entity.pdbx_description
1 polymer ?
#
loop_
_entity_poly.entity_id
_entity_poly.type
_entity_poly.pdbx_seq_one_letter_code
_entity_poly.pdbx_strand_id
1 'polypeptide(L)'
;MSTGASTMPERIVVGRIGPAHGIGGDVYVRPLTDVPEVRFADGVVLAAGPPVSAELTVEFTKDHSGRLLVHFVGIDSRNAAEALRNAELEALVD
;
A
#
# COMPACT_ATOMS: atom_id res chain seq x y z
N MET A 1 20.08 13.88 24.70
CA MET A 1 19.66 13.52 24.13
C MET A 1 18.86 13.34 23.37
N SER A 2 18.76 13.73 23.08
CA SER A 2 17.92 13.58 22.40
C SER A 2 17.72 12.72 21.59
N THR A 3 18.01 12.36 21.60
CA THR A 3 17.99 11.41 20.89
C THR A 3 16.84 10.58 20.73
N GLY A 4 15.88 10.63 21.48
CA GLY A 4 14.74 9.82 21.37
C GLY A 4 14.07 9.90 20.05
N ALA A 5 14.09 11.06 19.48
CA ALA A 5 13.43 11.25 18.21
C ALA A 5 14.04 10.40 17.12
N SER A 6 15.31 10.13 17.20
CA SER A 6 15.98 9.37 16.16
C SER A 6 15.65 7.90 16.18
N THR A 7 14.93 7.42 17.20
CA THR A 7 14.53 6.03 17.24
C THR A 7 13.20 5.76 16.57
N MET A 8 12.49 6.82 16.16
CA MET A 8 11.20 6.66 15.49
C MET A 8 11.42 6.55 13.99
N PRO A 9 10.92 5.50 13.33
CA PRO A 9 11.04 5.43 11.89
C PRO A 9 10.19 6.52 11.26
N GLU A 10 10.69 7.07 10.17
CA GLU A 10 9.92 8.02 9.38
C GLU A 10 8.92 7.29 8.53
N ARG A 11 7.82 7.98 8.22
CA ARG A 11 6.82 7.46 7.29
C ARG A 11 6.79 8.35 6.08
N ILE A 12 6.80 7.71 4.91
CA ILE A 12 6.76 8.40 3.63
C ILE A 12 5.54 7.89 2.89
N VAL A 13 4.70 8.80 2.38
CA VAL A 13 3.57 8.41 1.55
C VAL A 13 4.13 7.89 0.23
N VAL A 14 3.77 6.65 -0.12
CA VAL A 14 4.27 6.00 -1.32
C VAL A 14 3.18 5.70 -2.33
N GLY A 15 1.91 5.89 -1.96
CA GLY A 15 0.83 5.65 -2.90
C GLY A 15 -0.53 5.90 -2.29
N ARG A 16 -1.53 5.81 -3.14
CA ARG A 16 -2.93 5.92 -2.72
C ARG A 16 -3.71 4.79 -3.37
N ILE A 17 -4.55 4.14 -2.59
CA ILE A 17 -5.37 3.04 -3.09
C ILE A 17 -6.53 3.61 -3.88
N GLY A 18 -6.70 3.11 -5.10
CA GLY A 18 -7.79 3.46 -5.99
C GLY A 18 -8.88 2.41 -5.98
N PRO A 19 -9.63 2.29 -7.07
CA PRO A 19 -10.74 1.34 -7.14
C PRO A 19 -10.27 -0.09 -7.22
N ALA A 20 -11.16 -1.00 -6.83
CA ALA A 20 -10.93 -2.43 -7.02
C ALA A 20 -10.94 -2.78 -8.50
N HIS A 21 -10.19 -3.82 -8.85
CA HIS A 21 -10.14 -4.38 -10.18
C HIS A 21 -10.54 -5.84 -10.11
N GLY A 22 -11.63 -6.20 -10.80
CA GLY A 22 -12.10 -7.58 -10.79
C GLY A 22 -12.74 -7.96 -9.46
N ILE A 23 -12.82 -9.26 -9.22
CA ILE A 23 -13.53 -9.79 -8.06
C ILE A 23 -12.59 -10.42 -7.02
N GLY A 24 -11.30 -10.50 -7.33
CA GLY A 24 -10.35 -11.25 -6.51
C GLY A 24 -9.65 -10.44 -5.42
N GLY A 25 -9.95 -9.15 -5.31
CA GLY A 25 -9.36 -8.34 -4.25
C GLY A 25 -8.24 -7.41 -4.71
N ASP A 26 -7.86 -7.44 -5.98
CA ASP A 26 -6.83 -6.53 -6.51
C ASP A 26 -7.33 -5.11 -6.48
N VAL A 27 -6.43 -4.17 -6.23
CA VAL A 27 -6.74 -2.75 -6.27
C VAL A 27 -5.74 -2.03 -7.16
N TYR A 28 -6.21 -1.00 -7.85
CA TYR A 28 -5.28 -0.07 -8.48
C TYR A 28 -4.63 0.77 -7.39
N VAL A 29 -3.34 1.04 -7.58
CA VAL A 29 -2.63 1.94 -6.67
C VAL A 29 -1.98 3.02 -7.53
N ARG A 30 -2.17 4.26 -7.12
CA ARG A 30 -1.45 5.39 -7.73
C ARG A 30 -0.14 5.53 -6.99
N PRO A 31 1.00 5.22 -7.62
CA PRO A 31 2.28 5.33 -6.93
C PRO A 31 2.66 6.80 -6.77
N LEU A 32 3.18 7.13 -5.59
CA LEU A 32 3.68 8.47 -5.28
C LEU A 32 5.15 8.36 -4.88
N THR A 33 5.86 7.45 -5.53
CA THR A 33 7.26 7.17 -5.27
C THR A 33 7.97 6.96 -6.60
N ASP A 34 9.25 7.29 -6.65
CA ASP A 34 10.08 7.08 -7.84
C ASP A 34 10.54 5.63 -7.98
N VAL A 35 10.35 4.81 -6.95
CA VAL A 35 10.81 3.43 -6.95
C VAL A 35 9.69 2.48 -6.52
N PRO A 36 8.59 2.43 -7.29
CA PRO A 36 7.45 1.59 -6.90
C PRO A 36 7.81 0.13 -6.79
N GLU A 37 8.75 -0.36 -7.59
CA GLU A 37 9.17 -1.75 -7.54
C GLU A 37 9.84 -2.11 -6.19
N VAL A 38 10.37 -1.11 -5.49
CA VAL A 38 10.95 -1.31 -4.16
C VAL A 38 9.88 -1.18 -3.09
N ARG A 39 9.07 -0.12 -3.18
CA ARG A 39 8.07 0.20 -2.15
C ARG A 39 6.93 -0.79 -2.12
N PHE A 40 6.62 -1.40 -3.26
CA PHE A 40 5.52 -2.35 -3.37
C PHE A 40 6.01 -3.76 -3.69
N ALA A 41 7.23 -4.09 -3.27
CA ALA A 41 7.76 -5.44 -3.46
C ALA A 41 6.97 -6.44 -2.62
N ASP A 42 6.96 -7.69 -3.09
CA ASP A 42 6.24 -8.77 -2.38
C ASP A 42 6.73 -8.85 -0.94
N GLY A 43 5.79 -8.91 -0.01
CA GLY A 43 6.10 -9.04 1.42
C GLY A 43 6.30 -7.73 2.16
N VAL A 44 6.31 -6.60 1.45
CA VAL A 44 6.47 -5.31 2.12
C VAL A 44 5.22 -4.97 2.91
N VAL A 45 5.41 -4.47 4.13
CA VAL A 45 4.33 -4.01 4.99
C VAL A 45 4.22 -2.50 4.88
N LEU A 46 3.04 -2.02 4.58
CA LEU A 46 2.76 -0.59 4.45
C LEU A 46 1.69 -0.19 5.46
N ALA A 47 1.81 1.00 6.02
CA ALA A 47 0.76 1.55 6.86
C ALA A 47 -0.29 2.19 5.96
N ALA A 48 -1.55 1.83 6.16
CA ALA A 48 -2.65 2.44 5.41
C ALA A 48 -3.39 3.40 6.33
N GLY A 49 -3.59 4.61 5.86
CA GLY A 49 -4.33 5.62 6.61
C GLY A 49 -5.84 5.38 6.53
N PRO A 50 -6.63 6.36 7.01
CA PRO A 50 -8.08 6.22 6.92
C PRO A 50 -8.52 6.01 5.47
N PRO A 51 -9.58 5.25 5.24
CA PRO A 51 -10.49 4.62 6.21
C PRO A 51 -10.00 3.28 6.76
N VAL A 52 -8.80 2.83 6.41
CA VAL A 52 -8.29 1.51 6.80
C VAL A 52 -7.69 1.56 8.20
N SER A 53 -6.76 2.49 8.41
CA SER A 53 -6.07 2.71 9.70
C SER A 53 -5.44 1.43 10.24
N ALA A 54 -4.74 0.70 9.37
CA ALA A 54 -4.11 -0.58 9.71
C ALA A 54 -2.94 -0.82 8.76
N GLU A 55 -2.16 -1.85 9.04
CA GLU A 55 -1.07 -2.26 8.16
C GLU A 55 -1.59 -3.23 7.11
N LEU A 56 -1.04 -3.12 5.91
CA LEU A 56 -1.33 -4.02 4.81
C LEU A 56 -0.02 -4.59 4.29
N THR A 57 -0.02 -5.88 3.98
CA THR A 57 1.16 -6.54 3.43
C THR A 57 0.93 -6.83 1.95
N VAL A 58 1.90 -6.43 1.13
CA VAL A 58 1.82 -6.70 -0.31
C VAL A 58 2.05 -8.18 -0.55
N GLU A 59 1.10 -8.82 -1.22
CA GLU A 59 1.28 -10.20 -1.62
C GLU A 59 1.97 -10.28 -2.97
N PHE A 60 1.44 -9.55 -3.96
CA PHE A 60 2.07 -9.43 -5.27
C PHE A 60 1.57 -8.17 -5.96
N THR A 61 2.27 -7.79 -7.02
CA THR A 61 1.88 -6.67 -7.86
C THR A 61 1.87 -7.11 -9.32
N LYS A 62 1.11 -6.40 -10.13
CA LYS A 62 1.06 -6.60 -11.58
C LYS A 62 1.01 -5.25 -12.26
N ASP A 63 1.51 -5.21 -13.49
CA ASP A 63 1.33 -4.07 -14.37
C ASP A 63 0.16 -4.38 -15.29
N HIS A 64 -0.87 -3.56 -15.21
CA HIS A 64 -2.06 -3.74 -16.03
C HIS A 64 -2.26 -2.49 -16.87
N SER A 65 -1.88 -2.58 -18.13
CA SER A 65 -2.00 -1.47 -19.08
C SER A 65 -1.31 -0.20 -18.57
N GLY A 66 -0.12 -0.35 -18.00
CA GLY A 66 0.64 0.78 -17.47
C GLY A 66 0.21 1.23 -16.10
N ARG A 67 -0.76 0.56 -15.49
CA ARG A 67 -1.25 0.89 -14.15
C ARG A 67 -0.83 -0.18 -13.17
N LEU A 68 -0.51 0.26 -11.95
CA LEU A 68 -0.06 -0.66 -10.91
C LEU A 68 -1.27 -1.31 -10.23
N LEU A 69 -1.32 -2.64 -10.27
CA LEU A 69 -2.28 -3.41 -9.50
C LEU A 69 -1.56 -4.07 -8.35
N VAL A 70 -2.15 -4.01 -7.16
CA VAL A 70 -1.57 -4.59 -5.96
C VAL A 70 -2.59 -5.51 -5.33
N HIS A 71 -2.13 -6.69 -4.93
CA HIS A 71 -2.92 -7.62 -4.12
C HIS A 71 -2.33 -7.65 -2.72
N PHE A 72 -3.14 -7.30 -1.73
CA PHE A 72 -2.71 -7.33 -0.34
C PHE A 72 -3.14 -8.65 0.30
N VAL A 73 -2.30 -9.15 1.20
CA VAL A 73 -2.58 -10.40 1.90
C VAL A 73 -3.91 -10.29 2.65
N GLY A 74 -4.77 -11.28 2.45
CA GLY A 74 -6.06 -11.32 3.14
C GLY A 74 -7.17 -10.53 2.48
N ILE A 75 -6.87 -9.76 1.44
CA ILE A 75 -7.87 -8.96 0.73
C ILE A 75 -8.26 -9.74 -0.53
N ASP A 76 -9.21 -10.66 -0.38
CA ASP A 76 -9.48 -11.66 -1.41
C ASP A 76 -10.84 -11.52 -2.08
N SER A 77 -11.50 -10.39 -1.89
CA SER A 77 -12.79 -10.14 -2.52
C SER A 77 -12.89 -8.69 -2.95
N ARG A 78 -13.81 -8.44 -3.88
CA ARG A 78 -14.03 -7.06 -4.35
C ARG A 78 -14.53 -6.17 -3.21
N ASN A 79 -15.40 -6.70 -2.35
CA ASN A 79 -15.92 -5.90 -1.23
C ASN A 79 -14.80 -5.51 -0.26
N ALA A 80 -13.91 -6.45 0.05
CA ALA A 80 -12.77 -6.14 0.91
C ALA A 80 -11.85 -5.10 0.26
N ALA A 81 -11.63 -5.22 -1.05
CA ALA A 81 -10.80 -4.28 -1.78
C ALA A 81 -11.41 -2.88 -1.80
N GLU A 82 -12.73 -2.79 -2.02
CA GLU A 82 -13.39 -1.48 -2.06
C GLU A 82 -13.32 -0.78 -0.70
N ALA A 83 -13.26 -1.52 0.38
CA ALA A 83 -13.12 -0.94 1.71
C ALA A 83 -11.77 -0.24 1.90
N LEU A 84 -10.79 -0.54 1.06
CA LEU A 84 -9.47 0.10 1.15
C LEU A 84 -9.37 1.39 0.34
N ARG A 85 -10.36 1.67 -0.49
CA ARG A 85 -10.28 2.75 -1.46
C ARG A 85 -10.03 4.09 -0.79
N ASN A 86 -9.17 4.88 -1.40
CA ASN A 86 -8.76 6.22 -0.99
C ASN A 86 -7.78 6.27 0.18
N ALA A 87 -7.41 5.14 0.75
CA ALA A 87 -6.40 5.14 1.81
C ALA A 87 -5.04 5.50 1.23
N GLU A 88 -4.29 6.33 1.95
CA GLU A 88 -2.90 6.57 1.62
C GLU A 88 -2.04 5.46 2.19
N LEU A 89 -1.02 5.09 1.43
CA LEU A 89 -0.08 4.06 1.84
C LEU A 89 1.24 4.71 2.21
N GLU A 90 1.75 4.35 3.37
CA GLU A 90 3.00 4.91 3.89
C GLU A 90 4.00 3.79 4.12
N ALA A 91 5.22 4.01 3.67
CA ALA A 91 6.32 3.12 3.95
C ALA A 91 7.05 3.61 5.19
N LEU A 92 7.52 2.66 5.98
CA LEU A 92 8.40 2.97 7.11
C LEU A 92 9.83 2.98 6.60
N VAL A 93 10.56 4.05 6.86
CA VAL A 93 11.97 4.15 6.46
C VAL A 93 12.78 4.50 7.69
N ASP A 94 13.94 3.90 7.77
CA ASP A 94 14.87 4.15 8.86
C ASP A 94 15.84 5.25 8.53
#